data_d110cac8db590d9296996615155454d8
#
_entry.id   d110cac8db590d9296996615155454d8
#
_cell.length_a   1.000
_cell.length_b   1.000
_cell.length_c   1.000
_cell.angle_alpha   90.00
_cell.angle_beta   90.00
_cell.angle_gamma   90.00
#
_symmetry.space_group_name_H-M   'P 1'
#
loop_
_entity.id
_entity.type
_entity.pdbx_description
1 polymer ?
#
loop_
_entity_poly.entity_id
_entity_poly.type
_entity_poly.pdbx_seq_one_letter_code
_entity_poly.pdbx_strand_id
1 'polypeptide(L)'
;MPAGYDSKWEARLHNTILKGWEHHPEKQAYVIEHSYEPDFTRLVGYDKILLETKGRFWDYAEYNKYIWIKKALMPSTELVFVFANPSAPMPRSKKRKDGTKRSHAEWAEANGFRWFTENNLPTEWTDK
;
A
#
# COMPACT_ATOMS: atom_id res chain seq x y z
N MET A 1 21.16 -22.16 -24.19
CA MET A 1 20.84 -22.90 -22.97
C MET A 1 19.75 -23.93 -23.26
N PRO A 2 19.74 -25.07 -22.58
CA PRO A 2 18.62 -26.00 -22.68
C PRO A 2 17.32 -25.32 -22.26
N ALA A 3 16.23 -25.65 -22.95
CA ALA A 3 14.93 -25.07 -22.66
C ALA A 3 14.48 -25.40 -21.22
N GLY A 4 14.02 -24.39 -20.50
CA GLY A 4 13.50 -24.52 -19.14
C GLY A 4 14.54 -24.54 -18.04
N TYR A 5 15.83 -24.46 -18.34
CA TYR A 5 16.90 -24.48 -17.34
C TYR A 5 17.61 -23.12 -17.31
N ASP A 6 17.96 -22.69 -16.08
CA ASP A 6 18.66 -21.42 -15.89
C ASP A 6 20.16 -21.50 -16.24
N SER A 7 20.70 -22.74 -16.27
CA SER A 7 22.10 -22.97 -16.60
C SER A 7 22.32 -24.38 -17.13
N LYS A 8 23.46 -24.58 -17.82
CA LYS A 8 23.90 -25.93 -18.24
C LYS A 8 24.16 -26.83 -17.04
N TRP A 9 24.64 -26.25 -15.93
CA TRP A 9 24.85 -27.00 -14.70
C TRP A 9 23.56 -27.54 -14.12
N GLU A 10 22.51 -26.70 -14.07
CA GLU A 10 21.18 -27.12 -13.59
C GLU A 10 20.63 -28.26 -14.44
N ALA A 11 20.74 -28.16 -15.76
CA ALA A 11 20.33 -29.21 -16.68
C ALA A 11 21.11 -30.51 -16.41
N ARG A 12 22.41 -30.42 -16.19
CA ARG A 12 23.25 -31.58 -15.90
C ARG A 12 22.84 -32.24 -14.58
N LEU A 13 22.55 -31.45 -13.53
CA LEU A 13 22.09 -32.00 -12.26
C LEU A 13 20.77 -32.75 -12.42
N HIS A 14 19.84 -32.19 -13.18
CA HIS A 14 18.55 -32.82 -13.41
C HIS A 14 18.70 -34.14 -14.20
N ASN A 15 19.66 -34.18 -15.11
CA ASN A 15 19.90 -35.40 -15.89
C ASN A 15 20.76 -36.44 -15.17
N THR A 16 21.31 -36.11 -14.00
CA THR A 16 22.18 -37.01 -13.22
C THR A 16 21.62 -37.24 -11.81
N ILE A 17 22.16 -36.54 -10.83
CA ILE A 17 21.83 -36.79 -9.43
C ILE A 17 20.42 -36.36 -9.03
N LEU A 18 19.81 -35.42 -9.76
CA LEU A 18 18.44 -34.98 -9.53
C LEU A 18 17.44 -35.57 -10.52
N LYS A 19 17.83 -36.65 -11.18
CA LYS A 19 16.93 -37.40 -12.07
C LYS A 19 15.75 -37.92 -11.26
N GLY A 20 14.53 -37.64 -11.72
CA GLY A 20 13.33 -38.02 -11.00
C GLY A 20 12.74 -36.90 -10.15
N TRP A 21 13.49 -35.80 -9.94
CA TRP A 21 12.93 -34.62 -9.29
C TRP A 21 12.18 -33.78 -10.33
N GLU A 22 11.11 -33.12 -9.89
CA GLU A 22 10.46 -32.13 -10.73
C GLU A 22 11.36 -30.90 -10.90
N HIS A 23 11.48 -30.44 -12.14
CA HIS A 23 12.21 -29.23 -12.46
C HIS A 23 11.20 -28.08 -12.60
N HIS A 24 11.43 -26.99 -11.86
CA HIS A 24 10.52 -25.84 -11.82
C HIS A 24 9.07 -26.27 -11.54
N PRO A 25 8.81 -26.92 -10.38
CA PRO A 25 7.47 -27.34 -10.01
C PRO A 25 6.57 -26.16 -9.74
N GLU A 26 5.38 -26.42 -9.22
CA GLU A 26 4.45 -25.36 -8.84
C GLU A 26 5.12 -24.35 -7.92
N LYS A 27 4.78 -23.07 -8.13
CA LYS A 27 5.26 -22.01 -7.24
C LYS A 27 4.69 -22.20 -5.85
N GLN A 28 5.56 -22.10 -4.84
CA GLN A 28 5.16 -22.18 -3.45
C GLN A 28 4.84 -20.78 -2.92
N ALA A 29 3.61 -20.57 -2.47
CA ALA A 29 3.23 -19.31 -1.83
C ALA A 29 3.89 -19.20 -0.44
N TYR A 30 4.29 -18.00 -0.08
CA TYR A 30 4.75 -17.70 1.27
C TYR A 30 4.27 -16.31 1.67
N VAL A 31 4.16 -16.10 2.98
CA VAL A 31 3.63 -14.84 3.53
C VAL A 31 4.73 -14.16 4.33
N ILE A 32 4.92 -12.87 4.07
CA ILE A 32 5.80 -12.02 4.87
C ILE A 32 4.91 -11.12 5.70
N GLU A 33 5.07 -11.20 7.02
CA GLU A 33 4.32 -10.36 7.94
C GLU A 33 4.95 -8.97 8.00
N HIS A 34 4.12 -7.95 7.77
CA HIS A 34 4.50 -6.55 7.94
C HIS A 34 3.66 -5.96 9.05
N SER A 35 4.23 -5.03 9.80
CA SER A 35 3.48 -4.27 10.79
C SER A 35 3.40 -2.81 10.36
N TYR A 36 2.36 -2.12 10.84
CA TYR A 36 2.13 -0.71 10.54
C TYR A 36 1.84 0.05 11.82
N GLU A 37 2.57 1.13 12.05
CA GLU A 37 2.35 2.03 13.18
C GLU A 37 1.80 3.35 12.63
N PRO A 38 0.51 3.66 12.88
CA PRO A 38 -0.05 4.95 12.48
C PRO A 38 0.55 6.09 13.29
N ASP A 39 0.48 7.31 12.73
CA ASP A 39 0.94 8.49 13.46
C ASP A 39 0.13 8.72 14.72
N PHE A 40 -1.19 8.55 14.64
CA PHE A 40 -2.11 8.74 15.77
C PHE A 40 -3.21 7.71 15.73
N THR A 41 -3.79 7.42 16.89
CA THR A 41 -4.94 6.53 16.98
C THR A 41 -5.90 7.01 18.06
N ARG A 42 -7.19 6.77 17.88
CA ARG A 42 -8.22 7.11 18.84
C ARG A 42 -9.42 6.20 18.68
N LEU A 43 -10.04 5.84 19.80
CA LEU A 43 -11.34 5.16 19.77
C LEU A 43 -12.43 6.22 19.68
N VAL A 44 -13.33 6.07 18.72
CA VAL A 44 -14.49 6.94 18.52
C VAL A 44 -15.72 6.05 18.51
N GLY A 45 -16.45 6.01 19.64
CA GLY A 45 -17.51 5.03 19.83
C GLY A 45 -16.94 3.62 19.83
N TYR A 46 -17.42 2.77 18.95
CA TYR A 46 -16.94 1.40 18.80
C TYR A 46 -15.88 1.27 17.70
N ASP A 47 -15.54 2.37 17.04
CA ASP A 47 -14.57 2.36 15.94
C ASP A 47 -13.20 2.82 16.41
N LYS A 48 -12.17 2.23 15.82
CA LYS A 48 -10.79 2.66 16.01
C LYS A 48 -10.37 3.45 14.79
N ILE A 49 -9.99 4.70 15.00
CA ILE A 49 -9.51 5.57 13.92
C ILE A 49 -7.99 5.61 13.98
N LEU A 50 -7.36 5.29 12.85
CA LEU A 50 -5.93 5.43 12.64
C LEU A 50 -5.72 6.67 11.78
N LEU A 51 -4.99 7.66 12.28
CA LEU A 51 -4.68 8.87 11.52
C LEU A 51 -3.26 8.80 11.00
N GLU A 52 -3.14 9.07 9.71
CA GLU A 52 -1.85 9.22 9.05
C GLU A 52 -1.74 10.65 8.55
N THR A 53 -0.75 11.40 9.03
CA THR A 53 -0.53 12.77 8.60
C THR A 53 0.47 12.80 7.45
N LYS A 54 0.13 13.51 6.38
CA LYS A 54 1.00 13.60 5.21
C LYS A 54 1.15 15.03 4.72
N GLY A 55 2.40 15.49 4.66
CA GLY A 55 2.75 16.70 3.93
C GLY A 55 2.69 16.43 2.44
N ARG A 56 3.35 15.37 2.00
CA ARG A 56 3.26 14.87 0.62
C ARG A 56 3.75 13.42 0.57
N PHE A 57 3.24 12.66 -0.39
CA PHE A 57 3.77 11.35 -0.70
C PHE A 57 5.04 11.51 -1.54
N TRP A 58 6.03 10.66 -1.29
CA TRP A 58 7.31 10.72 -2.00
C TRP A 58 7.38 9.82 -3.22
N ASP A 59 6.80 8.61 -3.14
CA ASP A 59 6.87 7.65 -4.24
C ASP A 59 5.72 6.65 -4.21
N TYR A 60 5.65 5.83 -5.26
CA TYR A 60 4.62 4.81 -5.44
C TYR A 60 4.63 3.78 -4.30
N ALA A 61 5.81 3.32 -3.88
CA ALA A 61 5.91 2.31 -2.83
C ALA A 61 5.30 2.83 -1.53
N GLU A 62 5.51 4.10 -1.20
CA GLU A 62 4.95 4.71 -0.01
C GLU A 62 3.42 4.74 -0.03
N TYR A 63 2.81 5.33 -1.06
CA TYR A 63 1.37 5.44 -1.05
C TYR A 63 0.66 4.10 -1.32
N ASN A 64 1.30 3.22 -2.08
CA ASN A 64 0.70 1.92 -2.39
C ASN A 64 0.58 1.01 -1.16
N LYS A 65 1.48 1.14 -0.18
CA LYS A 65 1.39 0.33 1.04
C LYS A 65 0.10 0.56 1.81
N TYR A 66 -0.45 1.79 1.76
CA TYR A 66 -1.69 2.11 2.48
C TYR A 66 -2.90 1.36 1.90
N ILE A 67 -2.88 1.05 0.63
CA ILE A 67 -3.91 0.25 -0.01
C ILE A 67 -3.90 -1.17 0.59
N TRP A 68 -2.73 -1.75 0.77
CA TRP A 68 -2.58 -3.06 1.40
C TRP A 68 -2.96 -3.04 2.88
N ILE A 69 -2.56 -1.98 3.60
CA ILE A 69 -2.93 -1.81 5.01
C ILE A 69 -4.44 -1.78 5.14
N LYS A 70 -5.13 -0.99 4.31
CA LYS A 70 -6.58 -0.88 4.33
C LYS A 70 -7.25 -2.25 4.17
N LYS A 71 -6.76 -3.08 3.26
CA LYS A 71 -7.30 -4.42 3.03
C LYS A 71 -7.16 -5.34 4.24
N ALA A 72 -6.18 -5.10 5.09
CA ALA A 72 -5.88 -5.92 6.25
C ALA A 72 -6.58 -5.45 7.53
N LEU A 73 -7.19 -4.26 7.51
CA LEU A 73 -7.82 -3.71 8.70
C LEU A 73 -9.13 -4.45 9.05
N MET A 74 -9.39 -4.55 10.35
CA MET A 74 -10.66 -5.07 10.86
C MET A 74 -11.81 -4.13 10.48
N PRO A 75 -13.07 -4.63 10.37
CA PRO A 75 -14.20 -3.79 9.95
C PRO A 75 -14.44 -2.54 10.79
N SER A 76 -14.11 -2.59 12.09
CA SER A 76 -14.28 -1.46 13.00
C SER A 76 -13.06 -0.56 13.11
N THR A 77 -12.07 -0.75 12.24
CA THR A 77 -10.85 0.05 12.22
C THR A 77 -10.75 0.76 10.88
N GLU A 78 -10.54 2.06 10.92
CA GLU A 78 -10.46 2.87 9.71
C GLU A 78 -9.17 3.67 9.68
N LEU A 79 -8.48 3.65 8.53
CA LEU A 79 -7.32 4.50 8.28
C LEU A 79 -7.79 5.77 7.58
N VAL A 80 -7.49 6.92 8.17
CA VAL A 80 -7.90 8.25 7.69
C VAL A 80 -6.65 9.11 7.51
N PHE A 81 -6.62 9.88 6.44
CA PHE A 81 -5.51 10.80 6.18
C PHE A 81 -5.81 12.21 6.62
N VAL A 82 -4.80 12.89 7.14
CA VAL A 82 -4.82 14.33 7.37
C VAL A 82 -3.73 14.92 6.48
N PHE A 83 -4.15 15.64 5.44
CA PHE A 83 -3.22 16.22 4.47
C PHE A 83 -2.92 17.68 4.80
N ALA A 84 -1.64 18.05 4.76
CA ALA A 84 -1.23 19.45 4.86
C ALA A 84 -1.70 20.22 3.62
N ASN A 85 -1.62 19.58 2.46
CA ASN A 85 -2.06 20.16 1.19
C ASN A 85 -2.77 19.09 0.35
N PRO A 86 -4.11 19.00 0.45
CA PRO A 86 -4.86 17.97 -0.29
C PRO A 86 -4.78 18.12 -1.79
N SER A 87 -4.44 19.32 -2.29
CA SER A 87 -4.30 19.59 -3.72
C SER A 87 -2.92 19.23 -4.26
N ALA A 88 -1.98 18.82 -3.41
CA ALA A 88 -0.64 18.44 -3.86
C ALA A 88 -0.72 17.29 -4.86
N PRO A 89 0.07 17.34 -5.95
CA PRO A 89 0.03 16.27 -6.95
C PRO A 89 0.65 14.98 -6.43
N MET A 90 0.07 13.85 -6.84
CA MET A 90 0.64 12.55 -6.55
C MET A 90 1.96 12.34 -7.29
N PRO A 91 2.94 11.64 -6.69
CA PRO A 91 4.21 11.38 -7.35
C PRO A 91 4.01 10.66 -8.69
N ARG A 92 4.72 11.10 -9.72
CA ARG A 92 4.72 10.50 -11.06
C ARG A 92 3.34 10.42 -11.73
N SER A 93 2.38 11.21 -11.27
CA SER A 93 1.08 11.25 -11.93
C SER A 93 1.20 11.94 -13.29
N LYS A 94 0.40 11.46 -14.25
CA LYS A 94 0.39 12.05 -15.59
C LYS A 94 -0.36 13.38 -15.60
N LYS A 95 0.16 14.34 -16.37
CA LYS A 95 -0.52 15.60 -16.57
C LYS A 95 -1.79 15.39 -17.41
N ARG A 96 -2.91 15.92 -16.95
CA ARG A 96 -4.19 15.84 -17.65
C ARG A 96 -4.26 16.89 -18.76
N LYS A 97 -5.30 16.80 -19.61
CA LYS A 97 -5.51 17.77 -20.69
C LYS A 97 -5.62 19.20 -20.18
N ASP A 98 -6.20 19.41 -18.99
CA ASP A 98 -6.34 20.72 -18.36
C ASP A 98 -5.08 21.22 -17.66
N GLY A 99 -4.00 20.46 -17.72
CA GLY A 99 -2.73 20.82 -17.11
C GLY A 99 -2.57 20.37 -15.67
N THR A 100 -3.60 19.80 -15.06
CA THR A 100 -3.53 19.33 -13.67
C THR A 100 -3.02 17.91 -13.58
N LYS A 101 -2.62 17.51 -12.36
CA LYS A 101 -2.26 16.14 -12.03
C LYS A 101 -3.19 15.65 -10.93
N ARG A 102 -3.30 14.32 -10.80
CA ARG A 102 -4.08 13.73 -9.73
C ARG A 102 -3.55 14.21 -8.38
N SER A 103 -4.44 14.71 -7.53
CA SER A 103 -4.07 15.23 -6.21
C SER A 103 -4.10 14.14 -5.14
N HIS A 104 -3.52 14.43 -3.98
CA HIS A 104 -3.60 13.56 -2.80
C HIS A 104 -5.05 13.27 -2.43
N ALA A 105 -5.91 14.30 -2.41
CA ALA A 105 -7.32 14.15 -2.10
C ALA A 105 -8.01 13.22 -3.10
N GLU A 106 -7.76 13.40 -4.38
CA GLU A 106 -8.34 12.54 -5.42
C GLU A 106 -7.89 11.09 -5.29
N TRP A 107 -6.59 10.88 -4.97
CA TRP A 107 -6.06 9.54 -4.74
C TRP A 107 -6.76 8.88 -3.55
N ALA A 108 -6.89 9.61 -2.44
CA ALA A 108 -7.53 9.07 -1.23
C ALA A 108 -8.98 8.68 -1.52
N GLU A 109 -9.75 9.56 -2.15
CA GLU A 109 -11.14 9.30 -2.49
C GLU A 109 -11.29 8.10 -3.42
N ALA A 110 -10.44 8.01 -4.45
CA ALA A 110 -10.48 6.92 -5.41
C ALA A 110 -10.17 5.56 -4.76
N ASN A 111 -9.42 5.55 -3.65
CA ASN A 111 -9.07 4.32 -2.94
C ASN A 111 -9.89 4.10 -1.66
N GLY A 112 -10.96 4.89 -1.48
CA GLY A 112 -11.89 4.69 -0.37
C GLY A 112 -11.38 5.17 0.98
N PHE A 113 -10.42 6.08 1.00
CA PHE A 113 -9.94 6.69 2.23
C PHE A 113 -10.65 8.02 2.49
N ARG A 114 -11.12 8.23 3.72
CA ARG A 114 -11.53 9.57 4.13
C ARG A 114 -10.27 10.39 4.39
N TRP A 115 -10.37 11.68 4.15
CA TRP A 115 -9.27 12.60 4.38
C TRP A 115 -9.79 13.93 4.93
N PHE A 116 -8.94 14.60 5.68
CA PHE A 116 -9.24 15.90 6.27
C PHE A 116 -7.98 16.75 6.22
N THR A 117 -8.14 18.04 6.54
CA THR A 117 -7.02 18.93 6.85
C THR A 117 -7.07 19.22 8.35
N GLU A 118 -6.07 19.93 8.87
CA GLU A 118 -6.06 20.30 10.28
C GLU A 118 -7.25 21.18 10.67
N ASN A 119 -7.91 21.79 9.70
CA ASN A 119 -9.00 22.74 9.94
C ASN A 119 -10.40 22.15 9.89
N ASN A 120 -10.54 20.90 9.45
CA ASN A 120 -11.88 20.33 9.25
C ASN A 120 -12.05 18.91 9.81
N LEU A 121 -11.20 18.52 10.76
CA LEU A 121 -11.42 17.25 11.47
C LEU A 121 -12.77 17.30 12.18
N PRO A 122 -13.50 16.16 12.23
CA PRO A 122 -14.76 16.10 12.97
C PRO A 122 -14.54 16.54 14.42
N THR A 123 -15.43 17.40 14.93
CA THR A 123 -15.27 17.97 16.28
C THR A 123 -15.29 16.91 17.36
N GLU A 124 -16.04 15.83 17.16
CA GLU A 124 -16.11 14.71 18.11
C GLU A 124 -14.80 13.91 18.19
N TRP A 125 -13.89 14.13 17.26
CA TRP A 125 -12.56 13.49 17.29
C TRP A 125 -11.52 14.35 18.02
N THR A 126 -11.90 15.53 18.45
CA THR A 126 -10.96 16.46 19.10
C THR A 126 -11.40 16.75 20.53
N ASP A 127 -10.41 16.99 21.39
CA ASP A 127 -10.65 17.37 22.78
C ASP A 127 -10.68 18.90 22.85
N LYS A 128 -11.87 19.44 22.87
CA LYS A 128 -12.05 20.89 23.00
C LYS A 128 -12.85 21.19 24.27
#